data_34bbbe5a6fe4f5ddf03a5577d8620ad3
#
_entry.id   34bbbe5a6fe4f5ddf03a5577d8620ad3
#
_cell.length_a   1.000
_cell.length_b   1.000
_cell.length_c   1.000
_cell.angle_alpha   90.00
_cell.angle_beta   90.00
_cell.angle_gamma   90.00
#
_symmetry.space_group_name_H-M   'P 1'
#
loop_
_entity.id
_entity.type
_entity.pdbx_description
1 polymer ?
#
loop_
_entity_poly.entity_id
_entity_poly.type
_entity_poly.pdbx_seq_one_letter_code
_entity_poly.pdbx_strand_id
1 'polypeptide(L)'
;MALYIRGRHIEAEEALRLGLVQEVNPHDELPTAADRWCDRISKLPPHAFEMTKPLLRTAADATWEQSLALEEYAESNCFSTATLAEAAAEIKAASD
;
A
#
# COMPACT_ATOMS: atom_id res chain seq x y z
N MET A 1 -0.10 16.15 -14.30
CA MET A 1 -0.40 17.44 -14.93
C MET A 1 -0.90 17.33 -16.38
N ALA A 2 -0.28 16.57 -17.26
CA ALA A 2 -0.72 16.42 -18.67
C ALA A 2 -2.17 15.93 -18.85
N LEU A 3 -2.66 15.08 -17.95
CA LEU A 3 -4.03 14.58 -17.93
C LEU A 3 -5.07 15.68 -17.69
N TYR A 4 -4.78 16.56 -16.75
CA TYR A 4 -5.64 17.70 -16.41
C TYR A 4 -5.76 18.71 -17.55
N ILE A 5 -4.62 18.97 -18.22
CA ILE A 5 -4.57 19.96 -19.29
C ILE A 5 -5.28 19.46 -20.57
N ARG A 6 -5.19 18.17 -20.85
CA ARG A 6 -5.76 17.58 -22.08
C ARG A 6 -7.25 17.26 -21.97
N GLY A 7 -7.78 17.05 -20.76
CA GLY A 7 -9.20 16.78 -20.52
C GLY A 7 -9.76 15.55 -21.26
N ARG A 8 -8.89 14.61 -21.69
CA ARG A 8 -9.31 13.44 -22.44
C ARG A 8 -9.59 12.25 -21.53
N HIS A 9 -10.43 11.37 -21.97
CA HIS A 9 -10.58 10.06 -21.35
C HIS A 9 -9.30 9.23 -21.47
N ILE A 10 -9.02 8.43 -20.43
CA ILE A 10 -7.90 7.51 -20.37
C ILE A 10 -8.47 6.10 -20.35
N GLU A 11 -7.99 5.26 -21.24
CA GLU A 11 -8.33 3.84 -21.26
C GLU A 11 -7.60 3.10 -20.12
N ALA A 12 -8.14 1.93 -19.74
CA ALA A 12 -7.67 1.16 -18.59
C ALA A 12 -6.19 0.76 -18.71
N GLU A 13 -5.75 0.34 -19.89
CA GLU A 13 -4.36 -0.04 -20.16
C GLU A 13 -3.41 1.16 -20.08
N GLU A 14 -3.86 2.33 -20.50
CA GLU A 14 -3.07 3.55 -20.32
C GLU A 14 -2.96 3.94 -18.86
N ALA A 15 -4.05 3.81 -18.09
CA ALA A 15 -4.05 4.07 -16.65
C ALA A 15 -3.08 3.14 -15.91
N LEU A 16 -3.04 1.84 -16.28
CA LEU A 16 -2.08 0.88 -15.76
C LEU A 16 -0.63 1.28 -16.09
N ARG A 17 -0.36 1.61 -17.35
CA ARG A 17 0.98 2.04 -17.81
C ARG A 17 1.46 3.31 -17.11
N LEU A 18 0.55 4.22 -16.77
CA LEU A 18 0.84 5.46 -16.06
C LEU A 18 0.92 5.29 -14.52
N GLY A 19 0.65 4.09 -14.01
CA GLY A 19 0.64 3.82 -12.57
C GLY A 19 -0.54 4.43 -11.82
N LEU A 20 -1.62 4.80 -12.52
CA LEU A 20 -2.85 5.31 -11.90
C LEU A 20 -3.69 4.20 -11.27
N VAL A 21 -3.56 2.98 -11.78
CA VAL A 21 -4.15 1.76 -11.23
C VAL A 21 -3.10 0.67 -11.19
N GLN A 22 -3.27 -0.30 -10.30
CA GLN A 22 -2.31 -1.39 -10.09
C GLN A 22 -2.59 -2.61 -10.95
N GLU A 23 -3.85 -2.77 -11.39
CA GLU A 23 -4.30 -3.94 -12.14
C GLU A 23 -5.49 -3.55 -13.03
N VAL A 24 -5.61 -4.21 -14.16
CA VAL A 24 -6.77 -4.13 -15.06
C VAL A 24 -7.29 -5.54 -15.25
N ASN A 25 -8.58 -5.73 -15.06
CA ASN A 25 -9.25 -7.03 -15.18
C ASN A 25 -10.48 -6.90 -16.09
N PRO A 26 -10.91 -7.98 -16.75
CA PRO A 26 -12.23 -8.05 -17.35
C PRO A 26 -13.32 -7.73 -16.35
N HIS A 27 -14.43 -7.15 -16.81
CA HIS A 27 -15.48 -6.67 -15.90
C HIS A 27 -16.09 -7.77 -15.02
N ASP A 28 -16.24 -8.96 -15.56
CA ASP A 28 -16.75 -10.15 -14.88
C ASP A 28 -15.76 -10.75 -13.87
N GLU A 29 -14.46 -10.50 -14.02
CA GLU A 29 -13.41 -10.94 -13.09
C GLU A 29 -13.10 -9.94 -11.99
N LEU A 30 -13.61 -8.72 -12.06
CA LEU A 30 -13.31 -7.65 -11.11
C LEU A 30 -13.64 -8.01 -9.65
N PRO A 31 -14.78 -8.67 -9.33
CA PRO A 31 -15.05 -9.10 -7.95
C PRO A 31 -14.00 -10.08 -7.42
N THR A 32 -13.62 -11.07 -8.23
CA THR A 32 -12.60 -12.05 -7.87
C THR A 32 -11.23 -11.41 -7.66
N ALA A 33 -10.87 -10.43 -8.48
CA ALA A 33 -9.64 -9.67 -8.33
C ALA A 33 -9.65 -8.85 -7.03
N ALA A 34 -10.78 -8.22 -6.70
CA ALA A 34 -10.95 -7.49 -5.44
C ALA A 34 -10.82 -8.41 -4.22
N ASP A 35 -11.45 -9.58 -4.23
CA ASP A 35 -11.35 -10.59 -3.16
C ASP A 35 -9.89 -11.04 -2.96
N ARG A 36 -9.16 -11.28 -4.05
CA ARG A 36 -7.73 -11.61 -4.00
C ARG A 36 -6.90 -10.52 -3.32
N TRP A 37 -7.19 -9.24 -3.57
CA TRP A 37 -6.54 -8.12 -2.89
C TRP A 37 -6.91 -8.04 -1.42
N CYS A 38 -8.19 -8.24 -1.08
CA CYS A 38 -8.65 -8.31 0.31
C CYS A 38 -7.96 -9.43 1.08
N ASP A 39 -7.84 -10.61 0.50
CA ASP A 39 -7.15 -11.76 1.10
C ASP A 39 -5.66 -11.49 1.34
N ARG A 40 -5.01 -10.78 0.43
CA ARG A 40 -3.60 -10.38 0.62
C ARG A 40 -3.44 -9.37 1.75
N ILE A 41 -4.31 -8.36 1.78
CA ILE A 41 -4.26 -7.31 2.80
C ILE A 41 -4.61 -7.87 4.18
N SER A 42 -5.57 -8.78 4.28
CA SER A 42 -5.99 -9.39 5.55
C SER A 42 -4.90 -10.24 6.24
N LYS A 43 -3.88 -10.65 5.48
CA LYS A 43 -2.72 -11.39 6.02
C LYS A 43 -1.63 -10.49 6.56
N LEU A 44 -1.71 -9.18 6.30
CA LEU A 44 -0.75 -8.22 6.86
C LEU A 44 -1.03 -8.02 8.35
N PRO A 45 0.01 -7.73 9.16
CA PRO A 45 -0.18 -7.37 10.55
C PRO A 45 -1.14 -6.17 10.66
N PRO A 46 -2.29 -6.29 11.37
CA PRO A 46 -3.32 -5.24 11.38
C PRO A 46 -2.78 -3.89 11.82
N HIS A 47 -1.94 -3.88 12.86
CA HIS A 47 -1.37 -2.67 13.42
C HIS A 47 -0.44 -1.94 12.42
N ALA A 48 0.41 -2.68 11.71
CA ALA A 48 1.27 -2.10 10.67
C ALA A 48 0.43 -1.49 9.54
N PHE A 49 -0.65 -2.16 9.13
CA PHE A 49 -1.56 -1.65 8.11
C PHE A 49 -2.30 -0.38 8.55
N GLU A 50 -2.79 -0.35 9.80
CA GLU A 50 -3.44 0.82 10.40
C GLU A 50 -2.52 2.04 10.43
N MET A 51 -1.21 1.85 10.72
CA MET A 51 -0.23 2.93 10.75
C MET A 51 0.19 3.38 9.34
N THR A 52 0.34 2.46 8.40
CA THR A 52 0.80 2.76 7.04
C THR A 52 -0.14 3.69 6.28
N LYS A 53 -1.45 3.49 6.40
CA LYS A 53 -2.44 4.26 5.62
C LYS A 53 -2.44 5.77 5.93
N PRO A 54 -2.47 6.22 7.20
CA PRO A 54 -2.33 7.64 7.52
C PRO A 54 -0.95 8.20 7.15
N LEU A 55 0.13 7.43 7.31
CA LEU A 55 1.47 7.85 6.91
C LEU A 55 1.55 8.20 5.43
N LEU A 56 1.07 7.31 4.55
CA LEU A 56 1.06 7.54 3.10
C LEU A 56 0.24 8.77 2.71
N ARG A 57 -0.86 9.04 3.40
CA ARG A 57 -1.68 10.24 3.15
C ARG A 57 -0.96 11.52 3.58
N THR A 58 -0.27 11.50 4.70
CA THR A 58 0.47 12.65 5.22
C THR A 58 1.73 12.92 4.42
N ALA A 59 2.41 11.87 3.95
CA ALA A 59 3.65 11.97 3.19
C ALA A 59 3.53 12.78 1.89
N ALA A 60 2.32 12.86 1.31
CA ALA A 60 2.08 13.66 0.10
C ALA A 60 2.31 15.16 0.30
N ASP A 61 2.09 15.66 1.53
CA ASP A 61 2.15 17.08 1.89
C ASP A 61 3.25 17.38 2.92
N ALA A 62 3.96 16.37 3.41
CA ALA A 62 5.01 16.49 4.41
C ALA A 62 6.37 16.80 3.81
N THR A 63 7.25 17.45 4.58
CA THR A 63 8.67 17.52 4.25
C THR A 63 9.33 16.15 4.47
N TRP A 64 10.53 15.98 3.90
CA TRP A 64 11.31 14.75 4.10
C TRP A 64 11.56 14.45 5.58
N GLU A 65 11.95 15.47 6.35
CA GLU A 65 12.21 15.33 7.79
C GLU A 65 10.95 14.95 8.57
N GLN A 66 9.80 15.54 8.21
CA GLN A 66 8.52 15.20 8.83
C GLN A 66 8.11 13.76 8.51
N SER A 67 8.31 13.31 7.26
CA SER A 67 8.01 11.93 6.87
C SER A 67 8.87 10.93 7.63
N LEU A 68 10.18 11.18 7.76
CA LEU A 68 11.08 10.31 8.53
C LEU A 68 10.68 10.24 10.02
N ALA A 69 10.34 11.36 10.63
CA ALA A 69 9.92 11.38 12.03
C ALA A 69 8.61 10.59 12.26
N LEU A 70 7.68 10.67 11.30
CA LEU A 70 6.43 9.90 11.35
C LEU A 70 6.67 8.41 11.15
N GLU A 71 7.59 8.03 10.25
CA GLU A 71 7.97 6.62 10.04
C GLU A 71 8.65 6.05 11.29
N GLU A 72 9.61 6.76 11.89
CA GLU A 72 10.27 6.36 13.13
C GLU A 72 9.27 6.14 14.26
N TYR A 73 8.28 7.03 14.40
CA TYR A 73 7.21 6.87 15.38
C TYR A 73 6.36 5.63 15.11
N ALA A 74 5.97 5.40 13.85
CA ALA A 74 5.17 4.25 13.47
C ALA A 74 5.94 2.93 13.66
N GLU A 75 7.21 2.88 13.27
CA GLU A 75 8.08 1.72 13.49
C GLU A 75 8.21 1.41 14.98
N SER A 76 8.49 2.40 15.81
CA SER A 76 8.61 2.22 17.25
C SER A 76 7.35 1.63 17.89
N ASN A 77 6.17 2.03 17.39
CA ASN A 77 4.90 1.44 17.82
C ASN A 77 4.73 0.00 17.32
N CYS A 78 5.15 -0.30 16.08
CA CYS A 78 5.09 -1.65 15.55
C CYS A 78 6.07 -2.59 16.28
N PHE A 79 7.27 -2.13 16.61
CA PHE A 79 8.27 -2.92 17.37
C PHE A 79 7.81 -3.29 18.78
N SER A 80 6.90 -2.53 19.38
CA SER A 80 6.36 -2.82 20.71
C SER A 80 5.27 -3.92 20.72
N THR A 81 4.83 -4.40 19.56
CA THR A 81 3.79 -5.41 19.44
C THR A 81 4.38 -6.81 19.18
N ALA A 82 3.83 -7.83 19.83
CA ALA A 82 4.27 -9.23 19.67
C ALA A 82 4.23 -9.72 18.21
N THR A 83 3.39 -9.13 17.39
CA THR A 83 3.24 -9.43 15.95
C THR A 83 4.51 -9.20 15.14
N LEU A 84 5.43 -8.37 15.60
CA LEU A 84 6.68 -8.16 14.86
C LEU A 84 7.63 -9.35 14.94
N ALA A 85 7.71 -10.00 16.11
CA ALA A 85 8.52 -11.20 16.29
C ALA A 85 8.01 -12.35 15.40
N GLU A 86 6.69 -12.45 15.24
CA GLU A 86 6.04 -13.41 14.37
C GLU A 86 6.32 -13.10 12.89
N ALA A 87 6.15 -11.86 12.46
CA ALA A 87 6.45 -11.43 11.09
C ALA A 87 7.94 -11.59 10.74
N ALA A 88 8.85 -11.27 11.65
CA ALA A 88 10.28 -11.49 11.46
C ALA A 88 10.64 -12.97 11.33
N ALA A 89 9.96 -13.84 12.06
CA ALA A 89 10.13 -15.29 11.95
C ALA A 89 9.63 -15.82 10.60
N GLU A 90 8.51 -15.32 10.10
CA GLU A 90 7.97 -15.67 8.77
C GLU A 90 8.87 -15.22 7.62
N ILE A 91 9.42 -14.00 7.68
CA ILE A 91 10.36 -13.48 6.69
C ILE A 91 11.64 -14.35 6.66
N LYS A 92 12.13 -14.72 7.83
CA LYS A 92 13.32 -15.58 7.94
C LYS A 92 13.05 -16.97 7.38
N ALA A 93 11.88 -17.56 7.67
CA ALA A 93 11.49 -18.87 7.16
C ALA A 93 11.28 -18.89 5.63
N ALA A 94 10.91 -17.74 5.03
CA ALA A 94 10.75 -17.59 3.59
C ALA A 94 12.07 -17.33 2.84
N SER A 95 13.15 -17.02 3.57
CA SER A 95 14.48 -16.73 3.01
C SER A 95 15.42 -17.94 3.05
N ASP A 96 15.06 -19.00 3.78
CA ASP A 96 15.73 -20.30 3.84
C ASP A 96 15.10 -21.28 2.83
#